data_0bc8ffaf3b3dc8b6a1167a621f465375
#
_entry.id   0bc8ffaf3b3dc8b6a1167a621f465375
#
_cell.length_a   1.000
_cell.length_b   1.000
_cell.length_c   1.000
_cell.angle_alpha   90.00
_cell.angle_beta   90.00
_cell.angle_gamma   90.00
#
_symmetry.space_group_name_H-M   'P 1'
#
loop_
_entity.id
_entity.type
_entity.pdbx_description
1 polymer ?
#
loop_
_entity_poly.entity_id
_entity_poly.type
_entity_poly.pdbx_seq_one_letter_code
_entity_poly.pdbx_strand_id
1 'polypeptide(L)'
;MRIGFLVEDILNISGGANVIIEYAAGLRALGHEVYVLSTKATELTGKPWHPRLEGLHLLPLQRAAEAGRFDFVFATWWFTWFHLWQVDADVYGYLNQSLESRFHAEIFLKRLNRITYSLPMLFVTEAKWIAEFITGVRPEAEVVYVRNGLSRSFFPLVESVPERKEGPLRVLVEGPWGVGFKGVPETFEMLDEARRAFPFEVGWLTSTSGGARPMPGGQPVELHEKVPIDRVRDVLRRYDVLLKLSRVEGMFGPPLEMFSQGGTAITYAVTGSDEYMVHGHNSLLVEPYNRGEIVRYLRLLDARRDYLTHLRTNALETARAFPDWEATARSLEKELERLKRQGYRNAHLRGSLAALASLHKQVHDEVEATRRTIGPGEYALLEHYRRIKGHPLVRNVTGVIPRSLKQRIRSVLGGNRS
;
A
#
# COMPACT_ATOMS: atom_id res chain seq x y z
N MET A 1 18.26 6.60 -20.17
CA MET A 1 18.48 5.31 -19.48
C MET A 1 17.38 4.34 -19.89
N ARG A 2 17.66 3.05 -19.86
CA ARG A 2 16.65 1.99 -19.99
C ARG A 2 16.29 1.48 -18.60
N ILE A 3 15.02 1.64 -18.21
CA ILE A 3 14.54 1.38 -16.84
C ILE A 3 13.38 0.38 -16.90
N GLY A 4 13.42 -0.64 -16.06
CA GLY A 4 12.38 -1.67 -15.95
C GLY A 4 11.71 -1.68 -14.59
N PHE A 5 10.38 -1.77 -14.55
CA PHE A 5 9.60 -2.02 -13.35
C PHE A 5 8.93 -3.39 -13.44
N LEU A 6 9.30 -4.31 -12.55
CA LEU A 6 8.67 -5.63 -12.45
C LEU A 6 7.41 -5.53 -11.60
N VAL A 7 6.29 -5.87 -12.21
CA VAL A 7 4.97 -5.87 -11.56
C VAL A 7 4.36 -7.27 -11.58
N GLU A 8 3.50 -7.55 -10.62
CA GLU A 8 2.68 -8.76 -10.67
C GLU A 8 1.49 -8.53 -11.60
N ASP A 9 0.76 -7.46 -11.37
CA ASP A 9 -0.40 -7.05 -12.14
C ASP A 9 -0.57 -5.53 -12.03
N ILE A 10 -0.60 -4.82 -13.17
CA ILE A 10 -0.78 -3.38 -13.24
C ILE A 10 -2.16 -3.00 -13.80
N LEU A 11 -2.92 -3.97 -14.28
CA LEU A 11 -4.21 -3.74 -14.93
C LEU A 11 -5.35 -3.60 -13.90
N ASN A 12 -5.12 -4.02 -12.66
CA ASN A 12 -6.09 -3.88 -11.56
C ASN A 12 -5.87 -2.59 -10.76
N ILE A 13 -6.98 -1.96 -10.36
CA ILE A 13 -6.98 -0.72 -9.58
C ILE A 13 -6.31 -0.95 -8.22
N SER A 14 -5.19 -0.29 -7.98
CA SER A 14 -4.54 -0.26 -6.66
C SER A 14 -3.66 0.99 -6.51
N GLY A 15 -3.46 1.44 -5.27
CA GLY A 15 -2.56 2.56 -4.98
C GLY A 15 -1.12 2.25 -5.39
N GLY A 16 -0.65 1.02 -5.15
CA GLY A 16 0.69 0.60 -5.55
C GLY A 16 0.89 0.59 -7.08
N ALA A 17 -0.10 0.14 -7.85
CA ALA A 17 -0.05 0.20 -9.31
C ALA A 17 -0.05 1.66 -9.79
N ASN A 18 -0.84 2.55 -9.18
CA ASN A 18 -0.83 3.98 -9.49
C ASN A 18 0.56 4.60 -9.36
N VAL A 19 1.26 4.33 -8.27
CA VAL A 19 2.64 4.80 -8.03
C VAL A 19 3.58 4.37 -9.15
N ILE A 20 3.52 3.10 -9.56
CA ILE A 20 4.38 2.56 -10.62
C ILE A 20 4.07 3.20 -11.97
N ILE A 21 2.78 3.38 -12.30
CA ILE A 21 2.34 4.02 -13.54
C ILE A 21 2.84 5.47 -13.60
N GLU A 22 2.72 6.21 -12.51
CA GLU A 22 3.16 7.60 -12.43
C GLU A 22 4.67 7.73 -12.57
N TYR A 23 5.48 6.87 -11.90
CA TYR A 23 6.93 6.84 -12.11
C TYR A 23 7.29 6.47 -13.55
N ALA A 24 6.68 5.42 -14.11
CA ALA A 24 6.98 4.98 -15.46
C ALA A 24 6.65 6.06 -16.52
N ALA A 25 5.48 6.68 -16.39
CA ALA A 25 5.05 7.75 -17.29
C ALA A 25 5.92 9.01 -17.12
N GLY A 26 6.26 9.39 -15.88
CA GLY A 26 7.10 10.55 -15.59
C GLY A 26 8.52 10.40 -16.14
N LEU A 27 9.17 9.27 -15.89
CA LEU A 27 10.52 8.98 -16.42
C LEU A 27 10.53 8.88 -17.96
N ARG A 28 9.46 8.34 -18.56
CA ARG A 28 9.30 8.34 -20.01
C ARG A 28 9.18 9.75 -20.57
N ALA A 29 8.42 10.63 -19.91
CA ALA A 29 8.29 12.03 -20.31
C ALA A 29 9.63 12.79 -20.23
N LEU A 30 10.56 12.36 -19.37
CA LEU A 30 11.93 12.86 -19.27
C LEU A 30 12.89 12.26 -20.33
N GLY A 31 12.37 11.45 -21.27
CA GLY A 31 13.14 10.90 -22.37
C GLY A 31 13.82 9.56 -22.09
N HIS A 32 13.46 8.87 -20.99
CA HIS A 32 13.96 7.53 -20.71
C HIS A 32 13.16 6.46 -21.44
N GLU A 33 13.81 5.35 -21.75
CA GLU A 33 13.20 4.14 -22.28
C GLU A 33 12.70 3.29 -21.10
N VAL A 34 11.40 3.29 -20.86
CA VAL A 34 10.79 2.69 -19.67
C VAL A 34 9.88 1.52 -20.03
N TYR A 35 10.09 0.40 -19.37
CA TYR A 35 9.33 -0.85 -19.53
C TYR A 35 8.64 -1.24 -18.23
N VAL A 36 7.42 -1.72 -18.34
CA VAL A 36 6.72 -2.41 -17.26
C VAL A 36 6.67 -3.89 -17.59
N LEU A 37 7.39 -4.69 -16.81
CA LEU A 37 7.56 -6.13 -16.99
C LEU A 37 6.59 -6.87 -16.08
N SER A 38 5.57 -7.50 -16.63
CA SER A 38 4.52 -8.15 -15.84
C SER A 38 4.73 -9.66 -15.75
N THR A 39 4.53 -10.22 -14.57
CA THR A 39 4.48 -11.67 -14.35
C THR A 39 3.11 -12.27 -14.69
N LYS A 40 2.10 -11.44 -14.89
CA LYS A 40 0.74 -11.81 -15.29
C LYS A 40 0.35 -11.18 -16.63
N ALA A 41 -0.89 -10.72 -16.75
CA ALA A 41 -1.43 -10.16 -17.99
C ALA A 41 -0.74 -8.83 -18.37
N THR A 42 -0.59 -8.62 -19.68
CA THR A 42 -0.05 -7.39 -20.28
C THR A 42 -1.00 -6.79 -21.33
N GLU A 43 -2.07 -7.49 -21.68
CA GLU A 43 -3.03 -7.05 -22.66
C GLU A 43 -4.08 -6.15 -22.02
N LEU A 44 -4.21 -4.93 -22.54
CA LEU A 44 -5.26 -4.01 -22.17
C LEU A 44 -6.57 -4.44 -22.85
N THR A 45 -7.55 -4.82 -22.04
CA THR A 45 -8.91 -5.14 -22.52
C THR A 45 -9.86 -4.01 -22.13
N GLY A 46 -10.40 -3.32 -23.12
CA GLY A 46 -11.29 -2.18 -22.89
C GLY A 46 -10.56 -0.90 -22.43
N LYS A 47 -11.33 0.07 -21.90
CA LYS A 47 -10.76 1.32 -21.40
C LYS A 47 -9.97 1.07 -20.11
N PRO A 48 -8.68 1.44 -20.04
CA PRO A 48 -7.88 1.25 -18.85
C PRO A 48 -8.38 2.11 -17.67
N TRP A 49 -8.23 1.59 -16.46
CA TRP A 49 -8.60 2.32 -15.24
C TRP A 49 -7.72 3.56 -14.99
N HIS A 50 -6.51 3.56 -15.57
CA HIS A 50 -5.57 4.65 -15.51
C HIS A 50 -5.18 5.07 -16.94
N PRO A 51 -5.45 6.32 -17.35
CA PRO A 51 -5.23 6.74 -18.77
C PRO A 51 -3.78 6.60 -19.24
N ARG A 52 -2.80 6.76 -18.33
CA ARG A 52 -1.37 6.67 -18.70
C ARG A 52 -0.90 5.25 -19.05
N LEU A 53 -1.70 4.22 -18.75
CA LEU A 53 -1.37 2.83 -19.15
C LEU A 53 -1.26 2.66 -20.66
N GLU A 54 -2.07 3.37 -21.45
CA GLU A 54 -2.03 3.30 -22.92
C GLU A 54 -0.68 3.74 -23.52
N GLY A 55 0.04 4.56 -22.78
CA GLY A 55 1.34 5.08 -23.22
C GLY A 55 2.54 4.25 -22.75
N LEU A 56 2.39 3.22 -21.92
CA LEU A 56 3.50 2.45 -21.37
C LEU A 56 3.88 1.26 -22.24
N HIS A 57 5.17 0.91 -22.26
CA HIS A 57 5.66 -0.34 -22.86
C HIS A 57 5.42 -1.49 -21.85
N LEU A 58 4.30 -2.19 -22.03
CA LEU A 58 3.96 -3.37 -21.23
C LEU A 58 4.52 -4.62 -21.91
N LEU A 59 5.33 -5.41 -21.22
CA LEU A 59 5.87 -6.67 -21.72
C LEU A 59 5.64 -7.79 -20.70
N PRO A 60 5.32 -9.01 -21.16
CA PRO A 60 5.45 -10.19 -20.31
C PRO A 60 6.90 -10.33 -19.84
N LEU A 61 7.11 -10.67 -18.58
CA LEU A 61 8.47 -10.84 -18.02
C LEU A 61 9.32 -11.82 -18.83
N GLN A 62 8.71 -12.88 -19.39
CA GLN A 62 9.38 -13.88 -20.22
C GLN A 62 9.99 -13.29 -21.50
N ARG A 63 9.49 -12.13 -21.92
CA ARG A 63 9.96 -11.39 -23.11
C ARG A 63 10.89 -10.22 -22.75
N ALA A 64 11.30 -10.09 -21.49
CA ALA A 64 12.16 -8.99 -21.06
C ALA A 64 13.48 -8.89 -21.85
N ALA A 65 14.01 -10.01 -22.35
CA ALA A 65 15.20 -10.06 -23.19
C ALA A 65 15.04 -9.28 -24.52
N GLU A 66 13.82 -9.13 -25.04
CA GLU A 66 13.55 -8.35 -26.26
C GLU A 66 13.84 -6.85 -26.08
N ALA A 67 13.72 -6.35 -24.83
CA ALA A 67 14.07 -4.98 -24.50
C ALA A 67 15.58 -4.76 -24.37
N GLY A 68 16.41 -5.84 -24.40
CA GLY A 68 17.86 -5.78 -24.18
C GLY A 68 18.23 -5.56 -22.73
N ARG A 69 19.49 -5.12 -22.49
CA ARG A 69 20.02 -4.91 -21.14
C ARG A 69 19.49 -3.59 -20.54
N PHE A 70 19.12 -3.63 -19.28
CA PHE A 70 18.63 -2.48 -18.52
C PHE A 70 19.75 -1.77 -17.76
N ASP A 71 19.69 -0.44 -17.67
CA ASP A 71 20.53 0.33 -16.73
C ASP A 71 20.06 0.04 -15.29
N PHE A 72 18.73 0.09 -15.08
CA PHE A 72 18.10 -0.18 -13.78
C PHE A 72 16.86 -1.07 -13.96
N VAL A 73 16.70 -2.04 -13.09
CA VAL A 73 15.47 -2.82 -12.99
C VAL A 73 15.01 -2.89 -11.54
N PHE A 74 13.72 -2.60 -11.32
CA PHE A 74 13.15 -2.54 -9.98
C PHE A 74 12.07 -3.60 -9.79
N ALA A 75 12.16 -4.39 -8.72
CA ALA A 75 10.98 -5.02 -8.16
C ALA A 75 10.07 -3.95 -7.56
N THR A 76 8.76 -4.15 -7.61
CA THR A 76 7.77 -3.19 -7.08
C THR A 76 6.83 -3.81 -6.04
N TRP A 77 6.99 -5.12 -5.85
CA TRP A 77 6.28 -5.95 -4.89
C TRP A 77 7.18 -7.09 -4.45
N TRP A 78 7.07 -7.57 -3.22
CA TRP A 78 7.99 -8.59 -2.71
C TRP A 78 8.00 -9.90 -3.52
N PHE A 79 6.89 -10.31 -4.12
CA PHE A 79 6.89 -11.45 -5.03
C PHE A 79 7.71 -11.17 -6.30
N THR A 80 7.63 -9.96 -6.86
CA THR A 80 8.39 -9.61 -8.06
C THR A 80 9.89 -9.55 -7.81
N TRP A 81 10.31 -9.35 -6.55
CA TRP A 81 11.71 -9.39 -6.16
C TRP A 81 12.38 -10.75 -6.50
N PHE A 82 11.66 -11.86 -6.33
CA PHE A 82 12.15 -13.19 -6.66
C PHE A 82 12.22 -13.47 -8.18
N HIS A 83 11.82 -12.54 -9.00
CA HIS A 83 11.90 -12.59 -10.46
C HIS A 83 12.98 -11.68 -11.06
N LEU A 84 13.60 -10.79 -10.28
CA LEU A 84 14.61 -9.83 -10.76
C LEU A 84 15.76 -10.50 -11.53
N TRP A 85 16.23 -11.67 -11.10
CA TRP A 85 17.31 -12.41 -11.73
C TRP A 85 17.07 -12.81 -13.18
N GLN A 86 15.81 -12.83 -13.64
CA GLN A 86 15.41 -13.16 -15.00
C GLN A 86 15.72 -12.03 -15.99
N VAL A 87 15.92 -10.81 -15.50
CA VAL A 87 16.20 -9.62 -16.29
C VAL A 87 17.70 -9.34 -16.30
N ASP A 88 18.28 -9.01 -17.46
CA ASP A 88 19.66 -8.57 -17.56
C ASP A 88 19.75 -7.07 -17.26
N ALA A 89 20.46 -6.69 -16.21
CA ALA A 89 20.57 -5.30 -15.76
C ALA A 89 21.93 -4.99 -15.13
N ASP A 90 22.35 -3.72 -15.20
CA ASP A 90 23.49 -3.20 -14.47
C ASP A 90 23.19 -3.03 -12.98
N VAL A 91 21.96 -2.59 -12.67
CA VAL A 91 21.51 -2.34 -11.30
C VAL A 91 20.17 -3.00 -11.03
N TYR A 92 20.13 -3.85 -10.01
CA TYR A 92 18.92 -4.42 -9.42
C TYR A 92 18.48 -3.55 -8.26
N GLY A 93 17.24 -3.11 -8.28
CA GLY A 93 16.63 -2.28 -7.27
C GLY A 93 15.30 -2.83 -6.75
N TYR A 94 14.84 -2.28 -5.64
CA TYR A 94 13.51 -2.49 -5.09
C TYR A 94 12.84 -1.14 -4.83
N LEU A 95 11.79 -0.83 -5.60
CA LEU A 95 10.88 0.27 -5.33
C LEU A 95 9.94 -0.17 -4.21
N ASN A 96 10.32 0.16 -2.98
CA ASN A 96 9.66 -0.32 -1.78
C ASN A 96 8.64 0.67 -1.28
N GLN A 97 7.36 0.33 -1.41
CA GLN A 97 6.23 1.20 -1.09
C GLN A 97 5.71 0.99 0.35
N SER A 98 6.14 -0.06 1.04
CA SER A 98 5.80 -0.33 2.45
C SER A 98 6.66 -1.48 2.97
N LEU A 99 6.60 -1.76 4.26
CA LEU A 99 7.05 -3.04 4.80
C LEU A 99 5.95 -4.10 4.58
N GLU A 100 5.98 -4.73 3.41
CA GLU A 100 4.91 -5.60 2.92
C GLU A 100 4.69 -6.83 3.79
N SER A 101 5.68 -7.21 4.63
CA SER A 101 5.50 -8.19 5.69
C SER A 101 4.38 -7.84 6.68
N ARG A 102 4.01 -6.57 6.78
CA ARG A 102 2.90 -6.10 7.64
C ARG A 102 1.52 -6.38 7.04
N PHE A 103 1.44 -6.65 5.73
CA PHE A 103 0.18 -6.98 5.05
C PHE A 103 -0.28 -8.41 5.31
N HIS A 104 0.60 -9.28 5.78
CA HIS A 104 0.32 -10.69 5.97
C HIS A 104 0.02 -11.01 7.45
N ALA A 105 -0.99 -11.83 7.68
CA ALA A 105 -1.24 -12.41 9.00
C ALA A 105 -0.30 -13.59 9.29
N GLU A 106 0.01 -14.38 8.27
CA GLU A 106 0.80 -15.60 8.37
C GLU A 106 2.28 -15.32 8.62
N ILE A 107 2.84 -15.94 9.66
CA ILE A 107 4.27 -15.80 10.04
C ILE A 107 5.18 -16.24 8.90
N PHE A 108 4.79 -17.29 8.17
CA PHE A 108 5.54 -17.82 7.06
C PHE A 108 5.73 -16.77 5.95
N LEU A 109 4.65 -16.13 5.49
CA LEU A 109 4.70 -15.07 4.48
C LEU A 109 5.51 -13.87 4.95
N LYS A 110 5.39 -13.51 6.23
CA LYS A 110 6.23 -12.46 6.84
C LYS A 110 7.72 -12.78 6.77
N ARG A 111 8.10 -14.04 7.01
CA ARG A 111 9.50 -14.47 6.93
C ARG A 111 10.02 -14.50 5.51
N LEU A 112 9.22 -14.99 4.56
CA LEU A 112 9.59 -14.96 3.14
C LEU A 112 9.76 -13.53 2.63
N ASN A 113 8.85 -12.62 2.98
CA ASN A 113 8.99 -11.22 2.61
C ASN A 113 10.31 -10.62 3.13
N ARG A 114 10.73 -10.95 4.35
CA ARG A 114 12.00 -10.43 4.91
C ARG A 114 13.25 -10.84 4.13
N ILE A 115 13.19 -11.89 3.32
CA ILE A 115 14.29 -12.29 2.43
C ILE A 115 14.60 -11.17 1.43
N THR A 116 13.60 -10.38 1.02
CA THR A 116 13.80 -9.27 0.08
C THR A 116 14.72 -8.16 0.59
N TYR A 117 15.00 -8.12 1.90
CA TYR A 117 15.96 -7.21 2.53
C TYR A 117 17.33 -7.87 2.81
N SER A 118 17.58 -9.10 2.32
CA SER A 118 18.82 -9.84 2.64
C SER A 118 20.03 -9.42 1.83
N LEU A 119 19.84 -8.74 0.70
CA LEU A 119 20.93 -8.31 -0.19
C LEU A 119 21.15 -6.79 -0.12
N PRO A 120 22.40 -6.31 -0.21
CA PRO A 120 22.74 -4.89 -0.26
C PRO A 120 22.51 -4.31 -1.66
N MET A 121 21.26 -4.23 -2.07
CA MET A 121 20.85 -3.72 -3.37
C MET A 121 20.43 -2.24 -3.29
N LEU A 122 20.02 -1.67 -4.42
CA LEU A 122 19.41 -0.35 -4.45
C LEU A 122 17.96 -0.44 -3.93
N PHE A 123 17.62 0.37 -2.93
CA PHE A 123 16.25 0.57 -2.49
C PHE A 123 15.80 1.99 -2.82
N VAL A 124 14.68 2.12 -3.51
CA VAL A 124 13.96 3.39 -3.69
C VAL A 124 12.72 3.34 -2.81
N THR A 125 12.55 4.32 -1.93
CA THR A 125 11.45 4.34 -0.96
C THR A 125 10.63 5.61 -1.08
N GLU A 126 9.32 5.50 -0.86
CA GLU A 126 8.37 6.61 -0.97
C GLU A 126 8.14 7.35 0.35
N ALA A 127 8.64 6.84 1.47
CA ALA A 127 8.48 7.43 2.79
C ALA A 127 9.77 7.31 3.61
N LYS A 128 10.02 8.30 4.47
CA LYS A 128 11.23 8.37 5.32
C LYS A 128 11.36 7.18 6.25
N TRP A 129 10.26 6.80 6.91
CA TRP A 129 10.26 5.67 7.84
C TRP A 129 10.68 4.34 7.18
N ILE A 130 10.40 4.17 5.86
CA ILE A 130 10.84 2.99 5.10
C ILE A 130 12.35 3.07 4.88
N ALA A 131 12.86 4.24 4.49
CA ALA A 131 14.29 4.45 4.30
C ALA A 131 15.06 4.21 5.61
N GLU A 132 14.58 4.74 6.73
CA GLU A 132 15.15 4.53 8.07
C GLU A 132 15.17 3.05 8.46
N PHE A 133 14.05 2.34 8.24
CA PHE A 133 14.00 0.90 8.49
C PHE A 133 15.03 0.13 7.67
N ILE A 134 15.10 0.39 6.35
CA ILE A 134 16.03 -0.33 5.46
C ILE A 134 17.47 -0.02 5.84
N THR A 135 17.81 1.25 6.08
CA THR A 135 19.15 1.64 6.54
C THR A 135 19.52 0.99 7.87
N GLY A 136 18.55 0.82 8.78
CA GLY A 136 18.76 0.16 10.07
C GLY A 136 19.03 -1.34 9.95
N VAL A 137 18.36 -2.04 8.99
CA VAL A 137 18.54 -3.49 8.82
C VAL A 137 19.59 -3.85 7.79
N ARG A 138 19.97 -2.91 6.90
CA ARG A 138 20.93 -3.10 5.81
C ARG A 138 21.76 -1.83 5.57
N PRO A 139 22.68 -1.48 6.51
CA PRO A 139 23.46 -0.25 6.42
C PRO A 139 24.34 -0.14 5.17
N GLU A 140 24.70 -1.27 4.57
CA GLU A 140 25.51 -1.36 3.35
C GLU A 140 24.70 -1.19 2.05
N ALA A 141 23.37 -1.12 2.12
CA ALA A 141 22.53 -0.91 0.94
C ALA A 141 22.53 0.57 0.52
N GLU A 142 22.38 0.80 -0.79
CA GLU A 142 22.08 2.14 -1.30
C GLU A 142 20.58 2.40 -1.12
N VAL A 143 20.24 3.42 -0.34
CA VAL A 143 18.84 3.77 -0.04
C VAL A 143 18.54 5.19 -0.52
N VAL A 144 17.61 5.30 -1.44
CA VAL A 144 17.15 6.56 -2.04
C VAL A 144 15.71 6.83 -1.59
N TYR A 145 15.51 7.91 -0.89
CA TYR A 145 14.18 8.40 -0.54
C TYR A 145 13.70 9.38 -1.61
N VAL A 146 12.57 9.05 -2.24
CA VAL A 146 11.87 9.93 -3.19
C VAL A 146 10.40 9.97 -2.79
N ARG A 147 9.95 11.12 -2.29
CA ARG A 147 8.55 11.32 -1.90
C ARG A 147 7.63 11.16 -3.11
N ASN A 148 6.53 10.40 -2.97
CA ASN A 148 5.50 10.34 -4.00
C ASN A 148 4.89 11.72 -4.28
N GLY A 149 4.43 11.92 -5.50
CA GLY A 149 3.76 13.14 -5.93
C GLY A 149 2.24 13.08 -5.79
N LEU A 150 1.61 14.24 -5.80
CA LEU A 150 0.17 14.37 -6.03
C LEU A 150 -0.09 14.56 -7.53
N SER A 151 -0.94 13.71 -8.13
CA SER A 151 -1.26 13.81 -9.57
C SER A 151 -2.15 15.02 -9.84
N ARG A 152 -1.55 16.14 -10.24
CA ARG A 152 -2.28 17.38 -10.54
C ARG A 152 -3.25 17.25 -11.71
N SER A 153 -2.97 16.35 -12.65
CA SER A 153 -3.87 16.06 -13.77
C SER A 153 -5.17 15.37 -13.35
N PHE A 154 -5.12 14.51 -12.35
CA PHE A 154 -6.30 13.81 -11.83
C PHE A 154 -6.93 14.52 -10.64
N PHE A 155 -6.11 15.14 -9.81
CA PHE A 155 -6.49 15.88 -8.60
C PHE A 155 -6.05 17.34 -8.69
N PRO A 156 -6.59 18.13 -9.66
CA PRO A 156 -6.32 19.56 -9.70
C PRO A 156 -6.80 20.21 -8.42
N LEU A 157 -5.99 21.11 -7.88
CA LEU A 157 -6.33 21.82 -6.66
C LEU A 157 -7.61 22.65 -6.84
N VAL A 158 -8.49 22.60 -5.85
CA VAL A 158 -9.57 23.57 -5.78
C VAL A 158 -9.00 24.97 -5.45
N GLU A 159 -9.64 26.01 -5.95
CA GLU A 159 -9.20 27.40 -5.71
C GLU A 159 -9.32 27.78 -4.24
N SER A 160 -10.42 27.39 -3.62
CA SER A 160 -10.71 27.65 -2.21
C SER A 160 -11.56 26.52 -1.62
N VAL A 161 -11.54 26.41 -0.32
CA VAL A 161 -12.42 25.48 0.40
C VAL A 161 -13.84 26.01 0.35
N PRO A 162 -14.83 25.23 -0.14
CA PRO A 162 -16.22 25.63 -0.12
C PRO A 162 -16.70 25.87 1.31
N GLU A 163 -17.29 27.04 1.58
CA GLU A 163 -17.89 27.32 2.87
C GLU A 163 -19.15 26.45 3.05
N ARG A 164 -19.21 25.70 4.13
CA ARG A 164 -20.35 24.83 4.48
C ARG A 164 -20.79 25.13 5.90
N LYS A 165 -21.62 26.13 6.06
CA LYS A 165 -22.17 26.54 7.36
C LYS A 165 -23.34 25.69 7.80
N GLU A 166 -24.08 25.11 6.86
CA GLU A 166 -25.33 24.39 7.09
C GLU A 166 -25.34 23.00 6.42
N GLY A 167 -26.29 22.18 6.84
CA GLY A 167 -26.44 20.80 6.38
C GLY A 167 -25.64 19.78 7.15
N PRO A 168 -25.87 18.46 6.91
CA PRO A 168 -25.18 17.37 7.60
C PRO A 168 -23.71 17.32 7.22
N LEU A 169 -22.87 16.86 8.14
CA LEU A 169 -21.47 16.50 7.85
C LEU A 169 -21.46 15.38 6.80
N ARG A 170 -20.55 15.46 5.83
CA ARG A 170 -20.40 14.46 4.76
C ARG A 170 -19.09 13.70 4.95
N VAL A 171 -19.20 12.42 5.26
CA VAL A 171 -18.07 11.55 5.58
C VAL A 171 -17.85 10.54 4.46
N LEU A 172 -16.63 10.47 3.94
CA LEU A 172 -16.21 9.46 2.97
C LEU A 172 -15.42 8.36 3.67
N VAL A 173 -15.76 7.11 3.42
CA VAL A 173 -14.94 5.95 3.73
C VAL A 173 -14.20 5.53 2.47
N GLU A 174 -12.90 5.18 2.57
CA GLU A 174 -12.15 4.69 1.41
C GLU A 174 -11.46 3.36 1.74
N GLY A 175 -11.54 2.44 0.78
CA GLY A 175 -10.81 1.17 0.78
C GLY A 175 -11.68 -0.05 0.53
N PRO A 176 -11.06 -1.19 0.20
CA PRO A 176 -11.74 -2.47 -0.02
C PRO A 176 -12.12 -3.12 1.31
N TRP A 177 -13.34 -3.62 1.40
CA TRP A 177 -13.86 -4.29 2.61
C TRP A 177 -13.03 -5.50 3.07
N GLY A 178 -12.60 -6.34 2.11
CA GLY A 178 -11.92 -7.61 2.39
C GLY A 178 -10.44 -7.47 2.82
N VAL A 179 -9.89 -6.26 2.84
CA VAL A 179 -8.49 -6.02 3.19
C VAL A 179 -8.39 -5.55 4.64
N GLY A 180 -8.15 -6.48 5.56
CA GLY A 180 -8.26 -6.26 6.99
C GLY A 180 -7.44 -5.08 7.54
N PHE A 181 -6.23 -4.83 7.01
CA PHE A 181 -5.41 -3.71 7.47
C PHE A 181 -5.90 -2.33 6.99
N LYS A 182 -6.83 -2.27 6.02
CA LYS A 182 -7.49 -1.01 5.59
C LYS A 182 -8.59 -0.55 6.55
N GLY A 183 -9.02 -1.39 7.49
CA GLY A 183 -9.90 -1.03 8.59
C GLY A 183 -11.32 -0.64 8.21
N VAL A 184 -11.79 -0.95 6.98
CA VAL A 184 -13.12 -0.53 6.50
C VAL A 184 -14.27 -1.06 7.38
N PRO A 185 -14.29 -2.34 7.80
CA PRO A 185 -15.34 -2.80 8.71
C PRO A 185 -15.38 -2.01 10.03
N GLU A 186 -14.22 -1.76 10.65
CA GLU A 186 -14.11 -0.97 11.86
C GLU A 186 -14.57 0.48 11.65
N THR A 187 -14.24 1.06 10.49
CA THR A 187 -14.71 2.41 10.13
C THR A 187 -16.23 2.49 10.14
N PHE A 188 -16.92 1.50 9.58
CA PHE A 188 -18.38 1.45 9.59
C PHE A 188 -18.96 1.23 10.99
N GLU A 189 -18.34 0.42 11.84
CA GLU A 189 -18.73 0.28 13.24
C GLU A 189 -18.66 1.63 13.99
N MET A 190 -17.63 2.44 13.73
CA MET A 190 -17.50 3.78 14.32
C MET A 190 -18.54 4.75 13.80
N LEU A 191 -18.87 4.69 12.51
CA LEU A 191 -19.94 5.51 11.92
C LEU A 191 -21.30 5.15 12.50
N ASP A 192 -21.60 3.87 12.73
CA ASP A 192 -22.85 3.45 13.37
C ASP A 192 -22.94 3.96 14.81
N GLU A 193 -21.83 3.92 15.55
CA GLU A 193 -21.78 4.48 16.90
C GLU A 193 -22.02 6.00 16.89
N ALA A 194 -21.37 6.72 15.98
CA ALA A 194 -21.53 8.16 15.86
C ALA A 194 -22.96 8.58 15.43
N ARG A 195 -23.61 7.83 14.55
CA ARG A 195 -24.99 8.09 14.08
C ARG A 195 -26.05 8.06 15.16
N ARG A 196 -25.81 7.35 16.26
CA ARG A 196 -26.71 7.37 17.43
C ARG A 196 -26.76 8.74 18.10
N ALA A 197 -25.80 9.60 17.84
CA ALA A 197 -25.63 10.87 18.50
C ALA A 197 -26.04 12.09 17.63
N PHE A 198 -25.81 12.00 16.30
CA PHE A 198 -26.12 13.07 15.36
C PHE A 198 -26.23 12.55 13.92
N PRO A 199 -27.00 13.21 13.03
CA PRO A 199 -27.13 12.81 11.64
C PRO A 199 -25.93 13.28 10.80
N PHE A 200 -25.48 12.46 9.86
CA PHE A 200 -24.49 12.80 8.83
C PHE A 200 -24.62 11.88 7.61
N GLU A 201 -24.11 12.33 6.47
CA GLU A 201 -24.10 11.56 5.22
C GLU A 201 -22.83 10.72 5.12
N VAL A 202 -22.93 9.53 4.49
CA VAL A 202 -21.79 8.64 4.30
C VAL A 202 -21.70 8.18 2.85
N GLY A 203 -20.51 8.30 2.27
CA GLY A 203 -20.12 7.63 1.04
C GLY A 203 -19.04 6.58 1.29
N TRP A 204 -18.97 5.61 0.39
CA TRP A 204 -17.90 4.60 0.41
C TRP A 204 -17.28 4.45 -0.97
N LEU A 205 -16.00 4.81 -1.08
CA LEU A 205 -15.18 4.64 -2.27
C LEU A 205 -14.36 3.35 -2.15
N THR A 206 -14.56 2.42 -3.10
CA THR A 206 -13.88 1.12 -3.09
C THR A 206 -13.38 0.72 -4.47
N SER A 207 -12.20 0.10 -4.53
CA SER A 207 -11.62 -0.46 -5.76
C SER A 207 -12.17 -1.84 -6.12
N THR A 208 -12.96 -2.46 -5.24
CA THR A 208 -13.54 -3.79 -5.47
C THR A 208 -15.03 -3.71 -5.70
N SER A 209 -15.59 -4.60 -6.54
CA SER A 209 -17.04 -4.81 -6.59
C SER A 209 -17.48 -5.40 -5.25
N GLY A 210 -18.29 -4.62 -4.53
CA GLY A 210 -18.78 -5.06 -3.25
C GLY A 210 -20.16 -5.56 -3.38
N GLY A 211 -20.76 -6.44 -3.90
CA GLY A 211 -22.21 -6.78 -3.83
C GLY A 211 -22.95 -6.20 -2.63
N ALA A 212 -24.24 -6.14 -2.65
CA ALA A 212 -25.05 -5.60 -1.56
C ALA A 212 -24.62 -6.21 -0.21
N ARG A 213 -23.76 -5.48 0.51
CA ARG A 213 -23.37 -5.88 1.87
C ARG A 213 -24.31 -5.21 2.83
N PRO A 214 -24.78 -5.92 3.85
CA PRO A 214 -25.55 -5.26 4.90
C PRO A 214 -24.65 -4.18 5.52
N MET A 215 -25.07 -2.93 5.33
CA MET A 215 -24.42 -1.83 6.02
C MET A 215 -24.90 -1.85 7.46
N PRO A 216 -24.00 -1.78 8.44
CA PRO A 216 -24.41 -1.68 9.83
C PRO A 216 -25.41 -0.53 10.01
N GLY A 217 -26.43 -0.71 10.84
CA GLY A 217 -27.41 0.34 11.17
C GLY A 217 -28.47 0.67 10.11
N GLY A 218 -28.50 -0.01 8.95
CA GLY A 218 -29.56 0.14 7.93
C GLY A 218 -29.68 1.52 7.27
N GLN A 219 -28.73 2.43 7.49
CA GLN A 219 -28.73 3.76 6.90
C GLN A 219 -28.16 3.71 5.46
N PRO A 220 -28.66 4.52 4.52
CA PRO A 220 -28.15 4.56 3.17
C PRO A 220 -26.69 5.03 3.16
N VAL A 221 -25.84 4.31 2.41
CA VAL A 221 -24.49 4.71 2.11
C VAL A 221 -24.38 4.85 0.60
N GLU A 222 -23.85 5.97 0.15
CA GLU A 222 -23.61 6.16 -1.26
C GLU A 222 -22.36 5.38 -1.69
N LEU A 223 -22.55 4.35 -2.52
CA LEU A 223 -21.47 3.47 -2.94
C LEU A 223 -20.83 3.97 -4.25
N HIS A 224 -19.51 4.10 -4.23
CA HIS A 224 -18.67 4.46 -5.36
C HIS A 224 -17.67 3.32 -5.64
N GLU A 225 -18.01 2.44 -6.58
CA GLU A 225 -17.20 1.25 -6.90
C GLU A 225 -16.37 1.44 -8.16
N LYS A 226 -15.11 1.00 -8.11
CA LYS A 226 -14.19 0.97 -9.26
C LYS A 226 -14.17 2.27 -10.07
N VAL A 227 -14.25 3.38 -9.36
CA VAL A 227 -14.23 4.70 -10.00
C VAL A 227 -12.88 4.90 -10.71
N PRO A 228 -12.87 5.21 -12.01
CA PRO A 228 -11.64 5.53 -12.71
C PRO A 228 -10.93 6.72 -12.07
N ILE A 229 -9.60 6.74 -12.09
CA ILE A 229 -8.81 7.73 -11.36
C ILE A 229 -9.15 9.18 -11.75
N ASP A 230 -9.45 9.42 -13.01
CA ASP A 230 -9.86 10.73 -13.55
C ASP A 230 -11.23 11.22 -13.05
N ARG A 231 -12.00 10.35 -12.38
CA ARG A 231 -13.32 10.63 -11.79
C ARG A 231 -13.33 10.63 -10.26
N VAL A 232 -12.27 10.13 -9.64
CA VAL A 232 -12.20 10.05 -8.16
C VAL A 232 -12.35 11.44 -7.53
N ARG A 233 -11.78 12.48 -8.14
CA ARG A 233 -11.93 13.88 -7.67
C ARG A 233 -13.38 14.32 -7.55
N ASP A 234 -14.26 13.87 -8.46
CA ASP A 234 -15.68 14.26 -8.46
C ASP A 234 -16.41 13.65 -7.25
N VAL A 235 -15.96 12.47 -6.81
CA VAL A 235 -16.41 11.84 -5.56
C VAL A 235 -15.88 12.62 -4.35
N LEU A 236 -14.57 12.86 -4.28
CA LEU A 236 -13.93 13.51 -3.13
C LEU A 236 -14.55 14.88 -2.82
N ARG A 237 -14.85 15.69 -3.84
CA ARG A 237 -15.46 17.04 -3.71
C ARG A 237 -16.83 17.04 -3.04
N ARG A 238 -17.51 15.91 -2.97
CA ARG A 238 -18.85 15.79 -2.37
C ARG A 238 -18.80 15.65 -0.86
N TYR A 239 -17.62 15.35 -0.28
CA TYR A 239 -17.44 15.05 1.12
C TYR A 239 -16.54 16.07 1.80
N ASP A 240 -16.75 16.22 3.11
CA ASP A 240 -16.02 17.17 3.95
C ASP A 240 -14.80 16.50 4.62
N VAL A 241 -14.96 15.22 5.00
CA VAL A 241 -14.01 14.46 5.80
C VAL A 241 -13.84 13.06 5.23
N LEU A 242 -12.60 12.65 5.04
CA LEU A 242 -12.23 11.26 4.83
C LEU A 242 -12.03 10.59 6.19
N LEU A 243 -12.82 9.57 6.51
CA LEU A 243 -12.58 8.70 7.67
C LEU A 243 -11.92 7.40 7.19
N LYS A 244 -10.65 7.22 7.54
CA LYS A 244 -9.86 6.07 7.08
C LYS A 244 -9.01 5.49 8.20
N LEU A 245 -9.42 4.32 8.71
CA LEU A 245 -8.82 3.65 9.86
C LEU A 245 -7.84 2.55 9.45
N SER A 246 -7.02 2.83 8.43
CA SER A 246 -5.94 1.93 8.02
C SER A 246 -4.92 1.76 9.14
N ARG A 247 -4.39 0.53 9.28
CA ARG A 247 -3.38 0.17 10.29
C ARG A 247 -1.97 0.05 9.69
N VAL A 248 -1.88 -0.03 8.37
CA VAL A 248 -0.62 -0.14 7.64
C VAL A 248 -0.71 0.68 6.38
N GLU A 249 0.17 1.65 6.25
CA GLU A 249 0.36 2.46 5.04
C GLU A 249 1.85 2.63 4.76
N GLY A 250 2.19 2.96 3.51
CA GLY A 250 3.52 3.40 3.12
C GLY A 250 3.62 4.91 3.20
N MET A 251 3.45 5.60 2.08
CA MET A 251 3.04 7.01 2.03
C MET A 251 1.52 7.05 1.90
N PHE A 252 0.84 7.74 2.80
CA PHE A 252 -0.61 7.69 2.94
C PHE A 252 -1.31 8.57 1.89
N GLY A 253 -1.55 8.07 0.65
CA GLY A 253 -2.06 8.84 -0.49
C GLY A 253 -3.47 9.42 -0.34
N PRO A 254 -4.52 8.64 0.00
CA PRO A 254 -5.91 9.10 -0.03
C PRO A 254 -6.25 10.36 0.78
N PRO A 255 -5.69 10.60 1.98
CA PRO A 255 -5.90 11.88 2.66
C PRO A 255 -5.34 13.08 1.89
N LEU A 256 -4.20 12.94 1.20
CA LEU A 256 -3.62 14.01 0.40
C LEU A 256 -4.49 14.34 -0.82
N GLU A 257 -5.05 13.31 -1.47
CA GLU A 257 -6.03 13.47 -2.55
C GLU A 257 -7.27 14.21 -2.05
N MET A 258 -7.78 13.84 -0.87
CA MET A 258 -8.90 14.53 -0.21
C MET A 258 -8.57 16.00 0.09
N PHE A 259 -7.35 16.28 0.58
CA PHE A 259 -6.87 17.64 0.85
C PHE A 259 -6.89 18.52 -0.40
N SER A 260 -6.45 17.96 -1.54
CA SER A 260 -6.43 18.68 -2.82
C SER A 260 -7.82 19.08 -3.31
N GLN A 261 -8.85 18.35 -2.88
CA GLN A 261 -10.26 18.60 -3.23
C GLN A 261 -11.01 19.39 -2.16
N GLY A 262 -10.28 19.99 -1.19
CA GLY A 262 -10.82 20.87 -0.18
C GLY A 262 -11.50 20.14 0.99
N GLY A 263 -11.20 18.87 1.22
CA GLY A 263 -11.59 18.12 2.40
C GLY A 263 -10.47 18.02 3.43
N THR A 264 -10.74 17.36 4.56
CA THR A 264 -9.77 16.98 5.59
C THR A 264 -9.90 15.49 5.89
N ALA A 265 -9.15 14.97 6.87
CA ALA A 265 -9.20 13.56 7.23
C ALA A 265 -9.21 13.32 8.75
N ILE A 266 -9.89 12.25 9.16
CA ILE A 266 -9.72 11.59 10.46
C ILE A 266 -9.10 10.22 10.17
N THR A 267 -7.91 9.96 10.70
CA THR A 267 -7.20 8.70 10.45
C THR A 267 -6.53 8.19 11.71
N TYR A 268 -6.17 6.92 11.72
CA TYR A 268 -5.18 6.47 12.69
C TYR A 268 -3.82 7.13 12.43
N ALA A 269 -3.08 7.41 13.51
CA ALA A 269 -1.68 7.84 13.47
C ALA A 269 -0.81 6.63 13.08
N VAL A 270 -0.68 6.38 11.78
CA VAL A 270 0.10 5.27 11.23
C VAL A 270 1.36 5.78 10.54
N THR A 271 2.32 4.88 10.33
CA THR A 271 3.52 5.18 9.53
C THR A 271 3.14 5.78 8.17
N GLY A 272 3.86 6.81 7.74
CA GLY A 272 3.62 7.53 6.49
C GLY A 272 2.58 8.66 6.58
N SER A 273 1.79 8.73 7.65
CA SER A 273 0.93 9.89 7.91
C SER A 273 1.76 11.15 8.23
N ASP A 274 2.88 10.98 8.91
CA ASP A 274 3.83 12.01 9.31
C ASP A 274 4.59 12.67 8.15
N GLU A 275 4.45 12.15 6.93
CA GLU A 275 5.02 12.80 5.74
C GLU A 275 4.39 14.16 5.45
N TYR A 276 3.13 14.39 5.86
CA TYR A 276 2.41 15.64 5.58
C TYR A 276 1.23 15.94 6.53
N MET A 277 0.77 14.96 7.31
CA MET A 277 -0.38 15.15 8.21
C MET A 277 0.08 15.69 9.56
N VAL A 278 -0.58 16.75 10.03
CA VAL A 278 -0.32 17.40 11.32
C VAL A 278 -1.62 17.46 12.10
N HIS A 279 -1.66 16.76 13.23
CA HIS A 279 -2.83 16.69 14.10
C HIS A 279 -3.31 18.07 14.55
N GLY A 280 -4.61 18.33 14.42
CA GLY A 280 -5.24 19.60 14.81
C GLY A 280 -4.97 20.77 13.86
N HIS A 281 -4.12 20.57 12.83
CA HIS A 281 -3.79 21.58 11.83
C HIS A 281 -4.48 21.31 10.49
N ASN A 282 -4.18 20.17 9.84
CA ASN A 282 -4.76 19.80 8.54
C ASN A 282 -5.55 18.48 8.58
N SER A 283 -5.54 17.79 9.71
CA SER A 283 -6.18 16.50 9.92
C SER A 283 -6.37 16.23 11.41
N LEU A 284 -7.14 15.18 11.72
CA LEU A 284 -7.27 14.66 13.07
C LEU A 284 -6.69 13.25 13.12
N LEU A 285 -5.56 13.09 13.78
CA LEU A 285 -4.87 11.81 13.98
C LEU A 285 -5.33 11.18 15.30
N VAL A 286 -5.66 9.92 15.26
CA VAL A 286 -6.14 9.13 16.40
C VAL A 286 -5.16 7.98 16.65
N GLU A 287 -4.80 7.75 17.90
CA GLU A 287 -4.01 6.57 18.24
C GLU A 287 -4.78 5.29 17.86
N PRO A 288 -4.12 4.30 17.26
CA PRO A 288 -4.78 3.06 16.83
C PRO A 288 -5.61 2.44 17.96
N TYR A 289 -6.84 2.06 17.63
CA TYR A 289 -7.84 1.47 18.53
C TYR A 289 -8.48 2.43 19.55
N ASN A 290 -8.17 3.72 19.57
CA ASN A 290 -8.88 4.70 20.38
C ASN A 290 -10.22 5.12 19.74
N ARG A 291 -11.18 4.20 19.80
CA ARG A 291 -12.49 4.31 19.11
C ARG A 291 -13.31 5.51 19.58
N GLY A 292 -13.31 5.79 20.88
CA GLY A 292 -14.07 6.91 21.45
C GLY A 292 -13.65 8.29 20.93
N GLU A 293 -12.36 8.42 20.57
CA GLU A 293 -11.84 9.67 20.01
C GLU A 293 -12.33 9.92 18.59
N ILE A 294 -12.53 8.87 17.80
CA ILE A 294 -13.08 8.98 16.43
C ILE A 294 -14.49 9.58 16.49
N VAL A 295 -15.36 9.02 17.35
CA VAL A 295 -16.74 9.53 17.54
C VAL A 295 -16.73 10.96 18.06
N ARG A 296 -15.83 11.28 18.99
CA ARG A 296 -15.65 12.63 19.52
C ARG A 296 -15.27 13.62 18.43
N TYR A 297 -14.35 13.26 17.53
CA TYR A 297 -13.93 14.13 16.42
C TYR A 297 -15.03 14.32 15.38
N LEU A 298 -15.76 13.29 15.02
CA LEU A 298 -16.91 13.44 14.12
C LEU A 298 -17.93 14.44 14.69
N ARG A 299 -18.26 14.32 15.99
CA ARG A 299 -19.14 15.27 16.68
C ARG A 299 -18.57 16.69 16.73
N LEU A 300 -17.27 16.81 16.99
CA LEU A 300 -16.60 18.10 17.02
C LEU A 300 -16.68 18.81 15.68
N LEU A 301 -16.44 18.11 14.56
CA LEU A 301 -16.49 18.69 13.23
C LEU A 301 -17.93 19.03 12.78
N ASP A 302 -18.90 18.28 13.26
CA ASP A 302 -20.30 18.63 13.05
C ASP A 302 -20.72 19.89 13.83
N ALA A 303 -20.37 19.98 15.10
CA ALA A 303 -20.71 21.08 15.96
C ALA A 303 -19.89 22.37 15.71
N ARG A 304 -18.66 22.25 15.22
CA ARG A 304 -17.72 23.37 15.04
C ARG A 304 -17.31 23.48 13.56
N ARG A 305 -18.21 24.04 12.75
CA ARG A 305 -17.97 24.24 11.30
C ARG A 305 -16.81 25.20 11.00
N ASP A 306 -16.56 26.14 11.89
CA ASP A 306 -15.37 27.00 11.87
C ASP A 306 -14.09 26.18 11.97
N TYR A 307 -14.03 25.21 12.89
CA TYR A 307 -12.88 24.33 13.04
C TYR A 307 -12.72 23.35 11.86
N LEU A 308 -13.84 22.82 11.35
CA LEU A 308 -13.81 22.02 10.11
C LEU A 308 -13.23 22.84 8.94
N THR A 309 -13.66 24.09 8.78
CA THR A 309 -13.15 25.00 7.73
C THR A 309 -11.66 25.28 7.93
N HIS A 310 -11.21 25.49 9.17
CA HIS A 310 -9.80 25.68 9.51
C HIS A 310 -8.95 24.47 9.06
N LEU A 311 -9.34 23.24 9.43
CA LEU A 311 -8.61 22.02 9.03
C LEU A 311 -8.57 21.85 7.52
N ARG A 312 -9.69 22.07 6.83
CA ARG A 312 -9.82 21.96 5.38
C ARG A 312 -8.94 22.97 4.64
N THR A 313 -8.87 24.22 5.13
CA THR A 313 -8.03 25.26 4.56
C THR A 313 -6.56 24.89 4.67
N ASN A 314 -6.10 24.48 5.84
CA ASN A 314 -4.72 24.06 6.06
C ASN A 314 -4.36 22.74 5.30
N ALA A 315 -5.34 21.85 5.13
CA ALA A 315 -5.21 20.66 4.31
C ALA A 315 -4.97 21.02 2.83
N LEU A 316 -5.73 21.98 2.30
CA LEU A 316 -5.56 22.49 0.94
C LEU A 316 -4.18 23.16 0.76
N GLU A 317 -3.73 23.97 1.72
CA GLU A 317 -2.37 24.56 1.69
C GLU A 317 -1.30 23.49 1.71
N THR A 318 -1.47 22.45 2.53
CA THR A 318 -0.58 21.27 2.54
C THR A 318 -0.52 20.62 1.16
N ALA A 319 -1.67 20.39 0.53
CA ALA A 319 -1.73 19.82 -0.81
C ALA A 319 -1.10 20.74 -1.87
N ARG A 320 -1.22 22.07 -1.74
CA ARG A 320 -0.57 23.06 -2.63
C ARG A 320 0.96 22.98 -2.55
N ALA A 321 1.48 22.88 -1.36
CA ALA A 321 2.93 22.79 -1.11
C ALA A 321 3.53 21.41 -1.45
N PHE A 322 2.69 20.39 -1.64
CA PHE A 322 3.15 19.03 -1.90
C PHE A 322 3.65 18.87 -3.34
N PRO A 323 4.74 18.12 -3.61
CA PRO A 323 5.24 17.91 -4.96
C PRO A 323 4.21 17.21 -5.86
N ASP A 324 4.26 17.49 -7.14
CA ASP A 324 3.56 16.73 -8.16
C ASP A 324 4.40 15.53 -8.65
N TRP A 325 3.80 14.66 -9.46
CA TRP A 325 4.50 13.50 -10.00
C TRP A 325 5.61 13.85 -11.00
N GLU A 326 5.56 15.02 -11.62
CA GLU A 326 6.65 15.49 -12.50
C GLU A 326 7.88 15.84 -11.66
N ALA A 327 7.69 16.54 -10.54
CA ALA A 327 8.78 16.85 -9.62
C ALA A 327 9.35 15.55 -8.97
N THR A 328 8.49 14.60 -8.65
CA THR A 328 8.87 13.28 -8.12
C THR A 328 9.69 12.49 -9.15
N ALA A 329 9.27 12.44 -10.41
CA ALA A 329 10.01 11.75 -11.47
C ALA A 329 11.39 12.40 -11.71
N ARG A 330 11.48 13.73 -11.73
CA ARG A 330 12.77 14.46 -11.80
C ARG A 330 13.67 14.16 -10.60
N SER A 331 13.09 14.01 -9.41
CA SER A 331 13.86 13.66 -8.21
C SER A 331 14.44 12.25 -8.31
N LEU A 332 13.65 11.29 -8.79
CA LEU A 332 14.14 9.93 -9.03
C LEU A 332 15.21 9.91 -10.13
N GLU A 333 14.95 10.56 -11.26
CA GLU A 333 15.91 10.69 -12.37
C GLU A 333 17.26 11.20 -11.88
N LYS A 334 17.27 12.30 -11.12
CA LYS A 334 18.49 12.89 -10.55
C LYS A 334 19.30 11.90 -9.73
N GLU A 335 18.64 11.09 -8.91
CA GLU A 335 19.30 10.06 -8.10
C GLU A 335 19.83 8.92 -8.96
N LEU A 336 19.06 8.43 -9.94
CA LEU A 336 19.51 7.39 -10.87
C LEU A 336 20.72 7.86 -11.70
N GLU A 337 20.70 9.11 -12.17
CA GLU A 337 21.85 9.73 -12.86
C GLU A 337 23.07 9.88 -11.93
N ARG A 338 22.86 10.28 -10.66
CA ARG A 338 23.94 10.32 -9.66
C ARG A 338 24.60 8.98 -9.53
N LEU A 339 23.81 7.92 -9.31
CA LEU A 339 24.31 6.54 -9.19
C LEU A 339 25.06 6.09 -10.44
N LYS A 340 24.51 6.37 -11.62
CA LYS A 340 25.15 6.02 -12.90
C LYS A 340 26.50 6.74 -13.07
N ARG A 341 26.58 8.05 -12.78
CA ARG A 341 27.83 8.83 -12.83
C ARG A 341 28.88 8.33 -11.83
N GLN A 342 28.44 7.85 -10.66
CA GLN A 342 29.33 7.23 -9.67
C GLN A 342 29.77 5.81 -10.04
N GLY A 343 29.28 5.26 -11.14
CA GLY A 343 29.60 3.88 -11.55
C GLY A 343 28.95 2.82 -10.65
N TYR A 344 27.88 3.16 -9.93
CA TYR A 344 27.18 2.20 -9.08
C TYR A 344 26.64 1.05 -9.92
N ARG A 345 27.02 -0.18 -9.56
CA ARG A 345 26.59 -1.42 -10.19
C ARG A 345 26.49 -2.53 -9.17
N ASN A 346 25.45 -3.34 -9.28
CA ASN A 346 25.26 -4.50 -8.44
C ASN A 346 24.84 -5.76 -9.25
N ALA A 347 25.18 -5.80 -10.54
CA ALA A 347 24.90 -6.93 -11.43
C ALA A 347 25.43 -8.29 -10.89
N HIS A 348 26.49 -8.26 -10.07
CA HIS A 348 27.02 -9.44 -9.38
C HIS A 348 25.99 -10.11 -8.45
N LEU A 349 24.96 -9.39 -7.99
CA LEU A 349 23.89 -9.94 -7.14
C LEU A 349 22.96 -10.90 -7.89
N ARG A 350 23.00 -10.94 -9.25
CA ARG A 350 22.09 -11.77 -10.06
C ARG A 350 22.10 -13.24 -9.63
N GLY A 351 23.27 -13.80 -9.35
CA GLY A 351 23.42 -15.18 -8.87
C GLY A 351 22.78 -15.41 -7.50
N SER A 352 22.96 -14.47 -6.57
CA SER A 352 22.34 -14.52 -5.24
C SER A 352 20.82 -14.38 -5.32
N LEU A 353 20.32 -13.49 -6.20
CA LEU A 353 18.89 -13.34 -6.47
C LEU A 353 18.26 -14.64 -7.00
N ALA A 354 18.95 -15.31 -7.94
CA ALA A 354 18.50 -16.59 -8.50
C ALA A 354 18.48 -17.71 -7.43
N ALA A 355 19.51 -17.78 -6.60
CA ALA A 355 19.58 -18.77 -5.51
C ALA A 355 18.48 -18.58 -4.48
N LEU A 356 18.23 -17.32 -4.06
CA LEU A 356 17.15 -16.99 -3.13
C LEU A 356 15.76 -17.21 -3.74
N ALA A 357 15.58 -16.97 -5.04
CA ALA A 357 14.35 -17.28 -5.75
C ALA A 357 14.08 -18.79 -5.78
N SER A 358 15.11 -19.62 -6.02
CA SER A 358 14.99 -21.07 -5.97
C SER A 358 14.61 -21.57 -4.58
N LEU A 359 15.28 -21.06 -3.54
CA LEU A 359 14.94 -21.38 -2.15
C LEU A 359 13.52 -20.97 -1.79
N HIS A 360 13.10 -19.75 -2.18
CA HIS A 360 11.74 -19.29 -2.00
C HIS A 360 10.73 -20.24 -2.62
N LYS A 361 10.96 -20.66 -3.86
CA LYS A 361 10.08 -21.60 -4.57
C LYS A 361 9.96 -22.93 -3.84
N GLN A 362 11.09 -23.53 -3.43
CA GLN A 362 11.08 -24.80 -2.69
C GLN A 362 10.27 -24.70 -1.39
N VAL A 363 10.55 -23.67 -0.58
CA VAL A 363 9.84 -23.47 0.70
C VAL A 363 8.34 -23.18 0.47
N HIS A 364 7.99 -22.43 -0.57
CA HIS A 364 6.59 -22.18 -0.93
C HIS A 364 5.89 -23.48 -1.33
N ASP A 365 6.51 -24.30 -2.19
CA ASP A 365 5.95 -25.58 -2.65
C ASP A 365 5.75 -26.56 -1.47
N GLU A 366 6.69 -26.63 -0.53
CA GLU A 366 6.56 -27.44 0.69
C GLU A 366 5.40 -26.98 1.59
N VAL A 367 5.22 -25.67 1.75
CA VAL A 367 4.11 -25.13 2.53
C VAL A 367 2.78 -25.39 1.86
N GLU A 368 2.68 -25.20 0.55
CA GLU A 368 1.45 -25.51 -0.19
C GLU A 368 1.12 -27.01 -0.16
N ALA A 369 2.13 -27.88 -0.27
CA ALA A 369 1.95 -29.33 -0.07
C ALA A 369 1.42 -29.63 1.34
N THR A 370 1.98 -29.00 2.37
CA THR A 370 1.54 -29.14 3.76
C THR A 370 0.09 -28.66 3.92
N ARG A 371 -0.27 -27.51 3.37
CA ARG A 371 -1.65 -26.97 3.42
C ARG A 371 -2.66 -27.95 2.79
N ARG A 372 -2.31 -28.55 1.66
CA ARG A 372 -3.17 -29.55 0.98
C ARG A 372 -3.34 -30.81 1.82
N THR A 373 -2.28 -31.25 2.50
CA THR A 373 -2.28 -32.48 3.29
C THR A 373 -3.08 -32.36 4.58
N ILE A 374 -2.95 -31.25 5.33
CA ILE A 374 -3.60 -31.06 6.62
C ILE A 374 -4.93 -30.31 6.55
N GLY A 375 -5.25 -29.75 5.37
CA GLY A 375 -6.43 -28.91 5.16
C GLY A 375 -6.26 -27.47 5.65
N PRO A 376 -7.00 -26.51 5.03
CA PRO A 376 -6.81 -25.07 5.31
C PRO A 376 -7.15 -24.67 6.75
N GLY A 377 -8.13 -25.30 7.39
CA GLY A 377 -8.53 -25.01 8.77
C GLY A 377 -7.48 -25.44 9.79
N GLU A 378 -6.91 -26.64 9.63
CA GLU A 378 -5.86 -27.15 10.52
C GLU A 378 -4.55 -26.38 10.33
N TYR A 379 -4.24 -25.97 9.10
CA TYR A 379 -3.09 -25.09 8.82
C TYR A 379 -3.24 -23.74 9.51
N ALA A 380 -4.41 -23.12 9.44
CA ALA A 380 -4.70 -21.86 10.12
C ALA A 380 -4.54 -21.98 11.65
N LEU A 381 -4.99 -23.09 12.24
CA LEU A 381 -4.78 -23.38 13.67
C LEU A 381 -3.31 -23.56 14.02
N LEU A 382 -2.53 -24.23 13.16
CA LEU A 382 -1.10 -24.41 13.33
C LEU A 382 -0.35 -23.06 13.31
N GLU A 383 -0.70 -22.18 12.37
CA GLU A 383 -0.14 -20.83 12.27
C GLU A 383 -0.55 -19.97 13.48
N HIS A 384 -1.79 -20.05 13.91
CA HIS A 384 -2.24 -19.37 15.12
C HIS A 384 -1.47 -19.83 16.36
N TYR A 385 -1.28 -21.15 16.52
CA TYR A 385 -0.47 -21.71 17.59
C TYR A 385 0.97 -21.24 17.57
N ARG A 386 1.62 -21.24 16.39
CA ARG A 386 3.00 -20.73 16.24
C ARG A 386 3.12 -19.26 16.61
N ARG A 387 2.09 -18.47 16.29
CA ARG A 387 2.01 -17.04 16.63
C ARG A 387 1.92 -16.83 18.15
N ILE A 388 1.11 -17.63 18.83
CA ILE A 388 0.88 -17.53 20.28
C ILE A 388 2.07 -18.10 21.09
N LYS A 389 2.67 -19.20 20.64
CA LYS A 389 3.78 -19.87 21.35
C LYS A 389 4.99 -18.95 21.58
N GLY A 390 5.20 -17.96 20.74
CA GLY A 390 6.28 -16.97 20.87
C GLY A 390 5.96 -15.82 21.84
N HIS A 391 4.74 -15.69 22.32
CA HIS A 391 4.33 -14.57 23.17
C HIS A 391 4.70 -14.82 24.64
N PRO A 392 5.35 -13.86 25.35
CA PRO A 392 5.81 -14.03 26.73
C PRO A 392 4.72 -14.48 27.71
N LEU A 393 3.48 -13.99 27.53
CA LEU A 393 2.32 -14.31 28.38
C LEU A 393 1.78 -15.74 28.18
N VAL A 394 2.15 -16.43 27.08
CA VAL A 394 1.61 -17.76 26.74
C VAL A 394 2.61 -18.87 27.02
N ARG A 395 3.85 -18.57 27.38
CA ARG A 395 4.86 -19.57 27.78
C ARG A 395 4.39 -20.48 28.89
N ASN A 396 3.47 -20.03 29.73
CA ASN A 396 2.95 -20.77 30.89
C ASN A 396 1.60 -21.47 30.63
N VAL A 397 0.97 -21.32 29.46
CA VAL A 397 -0.37 -21.88 29.16
C VAL A 397 -0.26 -23.08 28.21
N THR A 398 0.63 -24.01 28.46
CA THR A 398 0.74 -25.26 27.67
C THR A 398 -0.41 -26.24 27.88
N GLY A 399 -1.34 -25.95 28.80
CA GLY A 399 -2.47 -26.81 29.15
C GLY A 399 -3.68 -26.76 28.22
N VAL A 400 -3.87 -25.67 27.44
CA VAL A 400 -5.12 -25.38 26.71
C VAL A 400 -5.24 -26.07 25.35
N ILE A 401 -4.17 -26.68 24.83
CA ILE A 401 -4.22 -27.33 23.51
C ILE A 401 -4.71 -28.79 23.70
N PRO A 402 -5.80 -29.17 22.98
CA PRO A 402 -6.29 -30.55 23.03
C PRO A 402 -5.18 -31.55 22.69
N ARG A 403 -5.14 -32.68 23.44
CA ARG A 403 -4.12 -33.73 23.22
C ARG A 403 -4.13 -34.28 21.79
N SER A 404 -5.29 -34.40 21.17
CA SER A 404 -5.46 -34.80 19.78
C SER A 404 -4.77 -33.85 18.81
N LEU A 405 -4.86 -32.54 19.00
CA LEU A 405 -4.19 -31.54 18.17
C LEU A 405 -2.66 -31.55 18.40
N LYS A 406 -2.20 -31.76 19.63
CA LYS A 406 -0.76 -31.94 19.93
C LYS A 406 -0.17 -33.18 19.25
N GLN A 407 -0.92 -34.29 19.20
CA GLN A 407 -0.50 -35.52 18.52
C GLN A 407 -0.45 -35.33 16.99
N ARG A 408 -1.45 -34.69 16.39
CA ARG A 408 -1.46 -34.37 14.93
C ARG A 408 -0.33 -33.39 14.57
N ILE A 409 -0.10 -32.34 15.36
CA ILE A 409 1.03 -31.42 15.15
C ILE A 409 2.36 -32.17 15.24
N ARG A 410 2.52 -33.11 16.19
CA ARG A 410 3.73 -33.94 16.30
C ARG A 410 3.90 -34.90 15.13
N SER A 411 2.83 -35.49 14.60
CA SER A 411 2.90 -36.37 13.43
C SER A 411 3.26 -35.59 12.14
N VAL A 412 2.82 -34.36 12.00
CA VAL A 412 3.14 -33.50 10.86
C VAL A 412 4.54 -32.91 10.94
N LEU A 413 5.04 -32.56 12.15
CA LEU A 413 6.38 -32.01 12.38
C LEU A 413 7.45 -33.08 12.60
N GLY A 414 7.05 -34.29 12.93
CA GLY A 414 7.91 -35.42 13.17
C GLY A 414 7.74 -36.47 12.08
N GLY A 415 7.98 -36.10 10.82
CA GLY A 415 8.09 -37.05 9.73
C GLY A 415 9.15 -38.10 10.10
N ASN A 416 8.72 -39.36 10.34
CA ASN A 416 9.50 -40.60 10.45
C ASN A 416 10.98 -40.42 10.89
N ARG A 417 11.20 -40.52 12.20
CA ARG A 417 12.43 -41.10 12.72
C ARG A 417 12.09 -42.55 13.06
N SER A 418 12.21 -43.44 12.10
CA SER A 418 12.54 -44.83 12.32
C SER A 418 14.02 -45.01 12.07
#